data_81cb390e77aa1ded5ebfe685cb708442
#
_entry.id   81cb390e77aa1ded5ebfe685cb708442
#
_cell.length_a   1.000
_cell.length_b   1.000
_cell.length_c   1.000
_cell.angle_alpha   90.00
_cell.angle_beta   90.00
_cell.angle_gamma   90.00
#
_symmetry.space_group_name_H-M   'P 1'
#
loop_
_entity.id
_entity.type
_entity.pdbx_description
1 polymer ?
#
loop_
_entity_poly.entity_id
_entity_poly.type
_entity_poly.pdbx_seq_one_letter_code
_entity_poly.pdbx_strand_id
1 'polypeptide(L)'
;VEIFKRTKITNGDPEQILFEVQNLNYKNKLHDVSLQLSRGEILAVSGLVGSGKSDLARTIFGVNRGFTGDILLEGERLRIASPYEASAKGIGYVPISRKDEGILGNLTAQKNITISMLDKVGFLINRKKEHDITLHMMEDFNVQPKNTEQNITSFSGGNQQKIVLSRWIAANKKLVLLDEPTRGVDVGAKQEIYDNLKRLAAQGVGIIIFSSETDELLSSSDRILIMREGRIVKELITARTSSEEILHYSIAAAD
;
A
#
# COMPACT_ATOMS: atom_id res chain seq x y z
N VAL A 1 14.36 15.70 18.32
CA VAL A 1 13.29 15.44 17.34
C VAL A 1 13.37 16.57 16.33
N GLU A 2 14.12 16.38 15.24
CA GLU A 2 14.08 17.33 14.11
C GLU A 2 12.70 17.21 13.47
N ILE A 3 11.96 18.32 13.50
CA ILE A 3 10.68 18.47 12.83
C ILE A 3 10.95 18.29 11.33
N PHE A 4 10.32 17.27 10.72
CA PHE A 4 10.39 16.96 9.29
C PHE A 4 10.17 18.24 8.48
N LYS A 5 11.20 18.73 7.80
CA LYS A 5 11.07 19.85 6.87
C LYS A 5 10.28 19.35 5.68
N ARG A 6 9.04 19.81 5.56
CA ARG A 6 8.15 19.50 4.44
C ARG A 6 8.83 19.79 3.11
N THR A 7 8.96 18.77 2.30
CA THR A 7 9.54 18.90 0.96
C THR A 7 8.41 18.88 -0.07
N LYS A 8 8.62 19.56 -1.19
CA LYS A 8 7.63 19.67 -2.26
C LYS A 8 7.37 18.27 -2.84
N ILE A 9 6.17 17.76 -2.62
CA ILE A 9 5.66 16.48 -3.13
C ILE A 9 5.18 16.73 -4.57
N THR A 10 5.51 15.83 -5.49
CA THR A 10 5.23 16.01 -6.92
C THR A 10 3.74 15.87 -7.24
N ASN A 11 3.00 15.09 -6.48
CA ASN A 11 1.60 14.74 -6.75
C ASN A 11 0.63 15.09 -5.63
N GLY A 12 1.09 15.51 -4.44
CA GLY A 12 0.26 15.79 -3.28
C GLY A 12 0.31 17.23 -2.81
N ASP A 13 -0.62 17.58 -1.92
CA ASP A 13 -0.58 18.83 -1.17
C ASP A 13 0.19 18.58 0.14
N PRO A 14 1.46 19.09 0.27
CA PRO A 14 2.29 18.86 1.44
C PRO A 14 1.72 19.45 2.73
N GLU A 15 0.76 20.37 2.62
CA GLU A 15 0.10 20.95 3.79
C GLU A 15 -1.06 20.09 4.30
N GLN A 16 -1.52 19.10 3.53
CA GLN A 16 -2.67 18.27 3.87
C GLN A 16 -2.23 16.86 4.29
N ILE A 17 -1.93 16.68 5.58
CA ILE A 17 -1.60 15.36 6.13
C ILE A 17 -2.84 14.46 6.05
N LEU A 18 -2.70 13.35 5.33
CA LEU A 18 -3.72 12.32 5.22
C LEU A 18 -3.60 11.29 6.32
N PHE A 19 -2.38 10.84 6.61
CA PHE A 19 -2.15 9.69 7.49
C PHE A 19 -0.91 9.91 8.36
N GLU A 20 -0.99 9.47 9.61
CA GLU A 20 0.11 9.56 10.58
C GLU A 20 0.22 8.29 11.40
N VAL A 21 1.45 7.94 11.73
CA VAL A 21 1.80 6.96 12.76
C VAL A 21 2.69 7.68 13.77
N GLN A 22 2.37 7.55 15.06
CA GLN A 22 3.09 8.22 16.14
C GLN A 22 3.55 7.20 17.19
N ASN A 23 4.87 7.12 17.40
CA ASN A 23 5.52 6.30 18.41
C ASN A 23 5.05 4.83 18.44
N LEU A 24 4.87 4.23 17.26
CA LEU A 24 4.36 2.87 17.11
C LEU A 24 5.39 1.85 17.57
N ASN A 25 4.99 1.02 18.53
CA ASN A 25 5.80 -0.10 19.02
C ASN A 25 5.01 -1.39 18.90
N TYR A 26 5.67 -2.45 18.45
CA TYR A 26 5.07 -3.77 18.36
C TYR A 26 6.05 -4.87 18.73
N LYS A 27 5.88 -5.50 19.88
CA LYS A 27 6.75 -6.55 20.41
C LYS A 27 8.24 -6.14 20.29
N ASN A 28 9.09 -7.08 19.83
CA ASN A 28 10.49 -6.85 19.48
C ASN A 28 10.70 -6.60 17.98
N LYS A 29 9.68 -6.11 17.26
CA LYS A 29 9.69 -5.94 15.80
C LYS A 29 9.63 -4.50 15.35
N LEU A 30 8.94 -3.65 16.09
CA LEU A 30 8.82 -2.22 15.78
C LEU A 30 9.14 -1.42 17.03
N HIS A 31 9.96 -0.39 16.88
CA HIS A 31 10.48 0.41 17.97
C HIS A 31 10.36 1.90 17.62
N ASP A 32 9.41 2.59 18.26
CA ASP A 32 9.22 4.03 18.17
C ASP A 32 9.10 4.55 16.72
N VAL A 33 8.30 3.84 15.92
CA VAL A 33 8.11 4.17 14.51
C VAL A 33 7.13 5.34 14.40
N SER A 34 7.57 6.43 13.77
CA SER A 34 6.73 7.59 13.46
C SER A 34 6.89 7.99 12.01
N LEU A 35 5.79 8.25 11.31
CA LEU A 35 5.77 8.70 9.93
C LEU A 35 4.53 9.53 9.63
N GLN A 36 4.60 10.34 8.59
CA GLN A 36 3.48 11.11 8.05
C GLN A 36 3.40 10.90 6.54
N LEU A 37 2.18 10.90 6.01
CA LEU A 37 1.87 10.82 4.59
C LEU A 37 0.89 11.93 4.23
N SER A 38 1.21 12.69 3.21
CA SER A 38 0.33 13.72 2.67
C SER A 38 -0.71 13.12 1.71
N ARG A 39 -1.79 13.84 1.48
CA ARG A 39 -2.81 13.44 0.51
C ARG A 39 -2.20 13.40 -0.91
N GLY A 40 -2.39 12.28 -1.61
CA GLY A 40 -1.86 12.09 -2.95
C GLY A 40 -0.35 11.85 -3.02
N GLU A 41 0.31 11.61 -1.89
CA GLU A 41 1.71 11.25 -1.82
C GLU A 41 1.91 9.75 -2.03
N ILE A 42 3.01 9.38 -2.69
CA ILE A 42 3.56 8.01 -2.70
C ILE A 42 4.80 7.99 -1.82
N LEU A 43 4.66 7.43 -0.61
CA LEU A 43 5.75 7.22 0.33
C LEU A 43 6.30 5.81 0.19
N ALA A 44 7.61 5.67 0.04
CA ALA A 44 8.28 4.37 0.10
C ALA A 44 8.83 4.10 1.50
N VAL A 45 8.79 2.83 1.90
CA VAL A 45 9.51 2.31 3.07
C VAL A 45 10.46 1.24 2.59
N SER A 46 11.76 1.57 2.56
CA SER A 46 12.84 0.69 2.14
C SER A 46 13.58 0.06 3.33
N GLY A 47 14.35 -0.96 3.07
CA GLY A 47 15.20 -1.64 4.06
C GLY A 47 15.42 -3.11 3.71
N LEU A 48 16.36 -3.77 4.38
CA LEU A 48 16.66 -5.18 4.16
C LEU A 48 15.49 -6.08 4.57
N VAL A 49 15.53 -7.34 4.13
CA VAL A 49 14.63 -8.39 4.62
C VAL A 49 14.80 -8.51 6.13
N GLY A 50 13.69 -8.51 6.85
CA GLY A 50 13.70 -8.53 8.32
C GLY A 50 13.82 -7.16 9.00
N SER A 51 13.91 -6.05 8.26
CA SER A 51 13.99 -4.71 8.84
C SER A 51 12.72 -4.25 9.58
N GLY A 52 11.59 -4.98 9.46
CA GLY A 52 10.30 -4.64 10.07
C GLY A 52 9.27 -4.01 9.11
N LYS A 53 9.60 -3.83 7.83
CA LYS A 53 8.68 -3.22 6.83
C LYS A 53 7.30 -3.88 6.79
N SER A 54 7.26 -5.21 6.57
CA SER A 54 6.01 -5.97 6.52
C SER A 54 5.31 -6.00 7.87
N ASP A 55 6.07 -6.02 8.99
CA ASP A 55 5.47 -5.91 10.33
C ASP A 55 4.77 -4.56 10.51
N LEU A 56 5.36 -3.45 10.00
CA LEU A 56 4.75 -2.13 10.02
C LEU A 56 3.45 -2.09 9.19
N ALA A 57 3.49 -2.56 7.94
CA ALA A 57 2.31 -2.64 7.07
C ALA A 57 1.17 -3.45 7.72
N ARG A 58 1.50 -4.63 8.24
CA ARG A 58 0.55 -5.55 8.91
C ARG A 58 0.00 -4.96 10.21
N THR A 59 0.80 -4.19 10.94
CA THR A 59 0.36 -3.52 12.18
C THR A 59 -0.61 -2.40 11.85
N ILE A 60 -0.31 -1.55 10.88
CA ILE A 60 -1.21 -0.47 10.41
C ILE A 60 -2.54 -1.07 9.91
N PHE A 61 -2.50 -2.20 9.22
CA PHE A 61 -3.71 -2.86 8.70
C PHE A 61 -4.47 -3.69 9.76
N GLY A 62 -3.97 -3.78 11.00
CA GLY A 62 -4.63 -4.49 12.09
C GLY A 62 -4.51 -6.02 12.05
N VAL A 63 -3.57 -6.56 11.27
CA VAL A 63 -3.20 -7.99 11.31
C VAL A 63 -2.43 -8.28 12.59
N ASN A 64 -1.46 -7.44 12.92
CA ASN A 64 -0.69 -7.50 14.15
C ASN A 64 -1.43 -6.74 15.26
N ARG A 65 -1.72 -7.42 16.36
CA ARG A 65 -2.47 -6.86 17.50
C ARG A 65 -1.55 -6.59 18.69
N GLY A 66 -1.98 -5.67 19.56
CA GLY A 66 -1.27 -5.39 20.82
C GLY A 66 -0.06 -4.46 20.61
N PHE A 67 -0.10 -3.60 19.62
CA PHE A 67 0.84 -2.49 19.45
C PHE A 67 0.50 -1.33 20.40
N THR A 68 1.46 -0.46 20.64
CA THR A 68 1.29 0.84 21.34
C THR A 68 1.66 1.97 20.39
N GLY A 69 1.25 3.19 20.75
CA GLY A 69 1.36 4.36 19.85
C GLY A 69 0.04 4.66 19.16
N ASP A 70 0.03 5.63 18.28
CA ASP A 70 -1.17 6.14 17.64
C ASP A 70 -1.11 6.03 16.12
N ILE A 71 -2.25 5.74 15.54
CA ILE A 71 -2.49 5.76 14.10
C ILE A 71 -3.62 6.75 13.85
N LEU A 72 -3.37 7.74 12.96
CA LEU A 72 -4.36 8.76 12.62
C LEU A 72 -4.61 8.74 11.11
N LEU A 73 -5.86 8.95 10.72
CA LEU A 73 -6.28 9.16 9.32
C LEU A 73 -7.13 10.41 9.27
N GLU A 74 -6.74 11.39 8.45
CA GLU A 74 -7.40 12.70 8.36
C GLU A 74 -7.53 13.41 9.73
N GLY A 75 -6.49 13.26 10.58
CA GLY A 75 -6.45 13.82 11.94
C GLY A 75 -7.24 13.05 12.99
N GLU A 76 -8.04 12.05 12.60
CA GLU A 76 -8.79 11.21 13.53
C GLU A 76 -7.97 10.03 14.02
N ARG A 77 -7.83 9.86 15.32
CA ARG A 77 -7.16 8.70 15.92
C ARG A 77 -7.98 7.43 15.69
N LEU A 78 -7.36 6.45 15.05
CA LEU A 78 -7.98 5.18 14.73
C LEU A 78 -7.76 4.15 15.84
N ARG A 79 -8.81 3.44 16.22
CA ARG A 79 -8.71 2.19 16.97
C ARG A 79 -8.81 1.05 15.98
N ILE A 80 -7.71 0.33 15.77
CA ILE A 80 -7.62 -0.77 14.81
C ILE A 80 -7.30 -2.05 15.57
N ALA A 81 -8.29 -2.91 15.71
CA ALA A 81 -8.15 -4.23 16.33
C ALA A 81 -8.23 -5.39 15.32
N SER A 82 -8.53 -5.07 14.03
CA SER A 82 -8.66 -6.08 12.96
C SER A 82 -8.52 -5.47 11.57
N PRO A 83 -8.18 -6.29 10.54
CA PRO A 83 -8.21 -5.89 9.14
C PRO A 83 -9.56 -5.33 8.67
N TYR A 84 -10.66 -5.86 9.20
CA TYR A 84 -11.99 -5.37 8.91
C TYR A 84 -12.18 -3.92 9.36
N GLU A 85 -11.78 -3.59 10.58
CA GLU A 85 -11.83 -2.21 11.09
C GLU A 85 -10.93 -1.25 10.31
N ALA A 86 -9.70 -1.66 9.98
CA ALA A 86 -8.81 -0.87 9.13
C ALA A 86 -9.45 -0.59 7.77
N SER A 87 -10.01 -1.62 7.15
CA SER A 87 -10.73 -1.49 5.88
C SER A 87 -11.95 -0.57 6.00
N ALA A 88 -12.79 -0.71 7.03
CA ALA A 88 -13.95 0.13 7.27
C ALA A 88 -13.56 1.61 7.47
N LYS A 89 -12.40 1.89 8.04
CA LYS A 89 -11.82 3.24 8.23
C LYS A 89 -11.16 3.83 6.98
N GLY A 90 -11.10 3.09 5.86
CA GLY A 90 -10.59 3.62 4.60
C GLY A 90 -9.16 3.19 4.27
N ILE A 91 -8.59 2.20 4.95
CA ILE A 91 -7.26 1.65 4.67
C ILE A 91 -7.41 0.36 3.84
N GLY A 92 -6.65 0.25 2.74
CA GLY A 92 -6.50 -0.95 1.94
C GLY A 92 -5.11 -1.56 2.13
N TYR A 93 -4.96 -2.87 1.94
CA TYR A 93 -3.68 -3.56 2.06
C TYR A 93 -3.50 -4.63 1.00
N VAL A 94 -2.39 -4.54 0.28
CA VAL A 94 -1.93 -5.54 -0.68
C VAL A 94 -0.77 -6.30 -0.02
N PRO A 95 -0.95 -7.59 0.31
CA PRO A 95 0.04 -8.37 1.03
C PRO A 95 1.18 -8.83 0.13
N ILE A 96 2.32 -9.19 0.76
CA ILE A 96 3.52 -9.72 0.09
C ILE A 96 3.25 -11.03 -0.67
N SER A 97 2.43 -11.93 -0.11
CA SER A 97 2.01 -13.16 -0.79
C SER A 97 0.63 -12.98 -1.43
N ARG A 98 0.65 -12.59 -2.73
CA ARG A 98 -0.58 -12.51 -3.50
C ARG A 98 -1.36 -13.82 -3.49
N LYS A 99 -0.69 -14.96 -3.65
CA LYS A 99 -1.34 -16.28 -3.75
C LYS A 99 -2.00 -16.74 -2.46
N ASP A 100 -1.35 -16.49 -1.33
CA ASP A 100 -1.81 -17.02 -0.04
C ASP A 100 -2.72 -16.05 0.70
N GLU A 101 -2.47 -14.74 0.56
CA GLU A 101 -3.15 -13.70 1.34
C GLU A 101 -3.93 -12.71 0.46
N GLY A 102 -3.53 -12.54 -0.82
CA GLY A 102 -4.07 -11.47 -1.69
C GLY A 102 -5.31 -11.88 -2.47
N ILE A 103 -5.36 -13.10 -3.03
CA ILE A 103 -6.46 -13.55 -3.88
C ILE A 103 -7.33 -14.60 -3.19
N LEU A 104 -8.59 -14.64 -3.60
CA LEU A 104 -9.53 -15.71 -3.25
C LEU A 104 -9.55 -16.68 -4.43
N GLY A 105 -8.66 -17.67 -4.41
CA GLY A 105 -8.31 -18.53 -5.55
C GLY A 105 -9.48 -19.32 -6.15
N ASN A 106 -10.52 -19.60 -5.38
CA ASN A 106 -11.71 -20.32 -5.82
C ASN A 106 -12.80 -19.41 -6.42
N LEU A 107 -12.53 -18.08 -6.50
CA LEU A 107 -13.52 -17.11 -6.93
C LEU A 107 -13.12 -16.46 -8.26
N THR A 108 -14.10 -15.85 -8.92
CA THR A 108 -13.91 -15.10 -10.18
C THR A 108 -13.16 -13.79 -9.95
N ALA A 109 -12.68 -13.17 -11.02
CA ALA A 109 -12.11 -11.84 -10.99
C ALA A 109 -13.11 -10.82 -10.40
N GLN A 110 -14.39 -10.90 -10.79
CA GLN A 110 -15.47 -10.06 -10.27
C GLN A 110 -15.55 -10.15 -8.74
N LYS A 111 -15.63 -11.35 -8.18
CA LYS A 111 -15.70 -11.53 -6.73
C LYS A 111 -14.44 -11.05 -6.01
N ASN A 112 -13.28 -11.24 -6.62
CA ASN A 112 -12.03 -10.74 -6.07
C ASN A 112 -11.95 -9.22 -6.03
N ILE A 113 -12.53 -8.51 -7.00
CA ILE A 113 -12.57 -7.04 -7.02
C ILE A 113 -13.59 -6.51 -6.00
N THR A 114 -14.77 -7.12 -5.94
CA THR A 114 -15.91 -6.53 -5.23
C THR A 114 -16.04 -6.93 -3.77
N ILE A 115 -15.31 -7.95 -3.30
CA ILE A 115 -15.42 -8.48 -1.93
C ILE A 115 -15.25 -7.41 -0.84
N SER A 116 -14.37 -6.44 -1.05
CA SER A 116 -14.12 -5.36 -0.08
C SER A 116 -15.16 -4.24 -0.10
N MET A 117 -16.20 -4.38 -0.94
CA MET A 117 -17.32 -3.44 -1.06
C MET A 117 -18.62 -3.98 -0.45
N LEU A 118 -18.66 -5.23 0.01
CA LEU A 118 -19.89 -5.91 0.42
C LEU A 118 -20.65 -5.16 1.51
N ASP A 119 -19.95 -4.48 2.41
CA ASP A 119 -20.55 -3.64 3.45
C ASP A 119 -21.34 -2.43 2.89
N LYS A 120 -20.99 -1.98 1.68
CA LYS A 120 -21.60 -0.81 1.02
C LYS A 120 -22.73 -1.19 0.06
N VAL A 121 -22.76 -2.45 -0.39
CA VAL A 121 -23.72 -2.92 -1.41
C VAL A 121 -25.02 -3.43 -0.78
N GLY A 122 -25.05 -3.61 0.56
CA GLY A 122 -26.22 -4.11 1.28
C GLY A 122 -26.44 -5.61 1.07
N PHE A 123 -27.49 -6.16 1.71
CA PHE A 123 -27.81 -7.59 1.71
C PHE A 123 -28.19 -8.15 0.31
N LEU A 124 -28.58 -7.27 -0.62
CA LEU A 124 -28.91 -7.63 -2.01
C LEU A 124 -27.84 -7.08 -2.96
N ILE A 125 -26.90 -7.94 -3.35
CA ILE A 125 -25.88 -7.61 -4.36
C ILE A 125 -26.59 -7.43 -5.70
N ASN A 126 -26.60 -6.20 -6.22
CA ASN A 126 -27.05 -5.94 -7.59
C ASN A 126 -25.98 -6.46 -8.57
N ARG A 127 -26.24 -7.65 -9.16
CA ARG A 127 -25.30 -8.32 -10.08
C ARG A 127 -24.87 -7.46 -11.25
N LYS A 128 -25.78 -6.62 -11.81
CA LYS A 128 -25.46 -5.70 -12.90
C LYS A 128 -24.47 -4.65 -12.44
N LYS A 129 -24.72 -3.99 -11.30
CA LYS A 129 -23.82 -2.98 -10.73
C LYS A 129 -22.44 -3.58 -10.38
N GLU A 130 -22.42 -4.79 -9.85
CA GLU A 130 -21.19 -5.52 -9.53
C GLU A 130 -20.37 -5.78 -10.81
N HIS A 131 -21.04 -6.22 -11.88
CA HIS A 131 -20.41 -6.45 -13.17
C HIS A 131 -19.87 -5.15 -13.78
N ASP A 132 -20.66 -4.09 -13.80
CA ASP A 132 -20.28 -2.79 -14.36
C ASP A 132 -19.06 -2.19 -13.64
N ILE A 133 -19.02 -2.25 -12.30
CA ILE A 133 -17.87 -1.84 -11.50
C ILE A 133 -16.64 -2.68 -11.86
N THR A 134 -16.80 -4.00 -11.98
CA THR A 134 -15.70 -4.91 -12.30
C THR A 134 -15.11 -4.61 -13.67
N LEU A 135 -15.96 -4.43 -14.69
CA LEU A 135 -15.49 -4.07 -16.03
C LEU A 135 -14.73 -2.76 -16.03
N HIS A 136 -15.26 -1.73 -15.37
CA HIS A 136 -14.60 -0.44 -15.24
C HIS A 136 -13.22 -0.58 -14.58
N MET A 137 -13.13 -1.33 -13.48
CA MET A 137 -11.85 -1.59 -12.82
C MET A 137 -10.87 -2.36 -13.71
N MET A 138 -11.35 -3.36 -14.45
CA MET A 138 -10.50 -4.12 -15.39
C MET A 138 -10.01 -3.25 -16.54
N GLU A 139 -10.81 -2.28 -16.99
CA GLU A 139 -10.40 -1.29 -17.98
C GLU A 139 -9.36 -0.32 -17.45
N ASP A 140 -9.62 0.27 -16.30
CA ASP A 140 -8.75 1.26 -15.65
C ASP A 140 -7.36 0.70 -15.35
N PHE A 141 -7.28 -0.58 -14.96
CA PHE A 141 -6.03 -1.26 -14.63
C PHE A 141 -5.46 -2.08 -15.79
N ASN A 142 -6.04 -1.99 -16.99
CA ASN A 142 -5.63 -2.76 -18.17
C ASN A 142 -5.47 -4.27 -17.85
N VAL A 143 -6.49 -4.86 -17.18
CA VAL A 143 -6.52 -6.30 -16.88
C VAL A 143 -6.93 -7.07 -18.14
N GLN A 144 -6.15 -8.11 -18.48
CA GLN A 144 -6.43 -8.95 -19.64
C GLN A 144 -6.44 -10.45 -19.25
N PRO A 145 -7.39 -11.23 -19.80
CA PRO A 145 -8.53 -10.82 -20.63
C PRO A 145 -9.60 -10.11 -19.81
N LYS A 146 -10.44 -9.28 -20.44
CA LYS A 146 -11.57 -8.58 -19.79
C LYS A 146 -12.76 -9.52 -19.55
N ASN A 147 -12.53 -10.64 -18.88
CA ASN A 147 -13.55 -11.62 -18.53
C ASN A 147 -13.79 -11.63 -17.03
N THR A 148 -14.85 -10.96 -16.58
CA THR A 148 -15.20 -10.79 -15.18
C THR A 148 -15.51 -12.10 -14.45
N GLU A 149 -16.06 -13.07 -15.18
CA GLU A 149 -16.45 -14.38 -14.63
C GLU A 149 -15.31 -15.41 -14.65
N GLN A 150 -14.17 -15.07 -15.25
CA GLN A 150 -13.02 -15.95 -15.27
C GLN A 150 -12.45 -16.11 -13.85
N ASN A 151 -12.08 -17.35 -13.50
CA ASN A 151 -11.44 -17.63 -12.22
C ASN A 151 -10.11 -16.88 -12.11
N ILE A 152 -9.86 -16.29 -10.94
CA ILE A 152 -8.67 -15.46 -10.68
C ILE A 152 -7.36 -16.21 -10.94
N THR A 153 -7.29 -17.50 -10.67
CA THR A 153 -6.08 -18.32 -10.87
C THR A 153 -5.70 -18.53 -12.33
N SER A 154 -6.61 -18.28 -13.27
CA SER A 154 -6.36 -18.37 -14.72
C SER A 154 -5.72 -17.10 -15.30
N PHE A 155 -5.62 -16.01 -14.52
CA PHE A 155 -4.93 -14.80 -14.94
C PHE A 155 -3.42 -14.91 -14.68
N SER A 156 -2.63 -14.19 -15.51
CA SER A 156 -1.19 -14.04 -15.27
C SER A 156 -0.92 -13.35 -13.92
N GLY A 157 0.29 -13.50 -13.40
CA GLY A 157 0.69 -12.88 -12.15
C GLY A 157 0.48 -11.36 -12.11
N GLY A 158 0.84 -10.66 -13.18
CA GLY A 158 0.61 -9.22 -13.31
C GLY A 158 -0.87 -8.85 -13.28
N ASN A 159 -1.72 -9.60 -14.00
CA ASN A 159 -3.16 -9.35 -14.00
C ASN A 159 -3.81 -9.68 -12.65
N GLN A 160 -3.38 -10.73 -11.96
CA GLN A 160 -3.83 -10.99 -10.59
C GLN A 160 -3.47 -9.84 -9.65
N GLN A 161 -2.27 -9.26 -9.77
CA GLN A 161 -1.85 -8.12 -8.95
C GLN A 161 -2.69 -6.87 -9.23
N LYS A 162 -2.97 -6.58 -10.50
CA LYS A 162 -3.87 -5.50 -10.90
C LYS A 162 -5.29 -5.69 -10.33
N ILE A 163 -5.81 -6.92 -10.31
CA ILE A 163 -7.11 -7.25 -9.70
C ILE A 163 -7.09 -7.02 -8.18
N VAL A 164 -6.01 -7.39 -7.48
CA VAL A 164 -5.89 -7.13 -6.04
C VAL A 164 -5.82 -5.63 -5.73
N LEU A 165 -5.11 -4.85 -6.56
CA LEU A 165 -5.08 -3.39 -6.45
C LEU A 165 -6.45 -2.78 -6.70
N SER A 166 -7.11 -3.15 -7.80
CA SER A 166 -8.42 -2.63 -8.16
C SER A 166 -9.51 -2.90 -7.12
N ARG A 167 -9.40 -3.97 -6.32
CA ARG A 167 -10.27 -4.24 -5.16
C ARG A 167 -10.35 -3.07 -4.18
N TRP A 168 -9.20 -2.50 -3.85
CA TRP A 168 -9.13 -1.42 -2.86
C TRP A 168 -9.60 -0.08 -3.43
N ILE A 169 -9.40 0.12 -4.73
CA ILE A 169 -9.88 1.31 -5.43
C ILE A 169 -11.40 1.24 -5.61
N ALA A 170 -11.93 0.11 -6.06
CA ALA A 170 -13.36 -0.13 -6.13
C ALA A 170 -14.05 0.09 -4.76
N ALA A 171 -13.37 -0.28 -3.67
CA ALA A 171 -13.84 -0.03 -2.31
C ALA A 171 -13.63 1.42 -1.83
N ASN A 172 -13.10 2.31 -2.68
CA ASN A 172 -12.89 3.74 -2.40
C ASN A 172 -12.07 3.99 -1.13
N LYS A 173 -10.90 3.33 -1.02
CA LYS A 173 -9.99 3.51 0.11
C LYS A 173 -9.20 4.80 -0.03
N LYS A 174 -8.97 5.48 1.10
CA LYS A 174 -8.22 6.73 1.19
C LYS A 174 -6.71 6.50 1.23
N LEU A 175 -6.31 5.39 1.84
CA LEU A 175 -4.92 4.94 2.00
C LEU A 175 -4.79 3.51 1.49
N VAL A 176 -3.75 3.23 0.70
CA VAL A 176 -3.40 1.88 0.25
C VAL A 176 -1.97 1.55 0.64
N LEU A 177 -1.82 0.48 1.39
CA LEU A 177 -0.53 -0.09 1.81
C LEU A 177 -0.17 -1.23 0.85
N LEU A 178 1.03 -1.23 0.31
CA LEU A 178 1.50 -2.18 -0.70
C LEU A 178 2.78 -2.86 -0.21
N ASP A 179 2.71 -4.13 0.14
CA ASP A 179 3.85 -4.90 0.63
C ASP A 179 4.44 -5.75 -0.51
N GLU A 180 5.62 -5.34 -1.01
CA GLU A 180 6.32 -5.93 -2.17
C GLU A 180 5.39 -6.10 -3.40
N PRO A 181 4.74 -5.00 -3.89
CA PRO A 181 3.62 -5.09 -4.83
C PRO A 181 3.97 -5.70 -6.19
N THR A 182 5.24 -5.71 -6.57
CA THR A 182 5.70 -6.19 -7.88
C THR A 182 6.46 -7.51 -7.81
N ARG A 183 6.51 -8.13 -6.63
CA ARG A 183 7.19 -9.40 -6.46
C ARG A 183 6.58 -10.50 -7.31
N GLY A 184 7.41 -11.13 -8.16
CA GLY A 184 6.98 -12.19 -9.06
C GLY A 184 6.08 -11.70 -10.21
N VAL A 185 6.20 -10.44 -10.58
CA VAL A 185 5.54 -9.81 -11.73
C VAL A 185 6.59 -9.53 -12.81
N ASP A 186 6.24 -9.69 -14.07
CA ASP A 186 7.12 -9.37 -15.20
C ASP A 186 7.34 -7.85 -15.34
N VAL A 187 8.44 -7.48 -16.03
CA VAL A 187 8.90 -6.07 -16.13
C VAL A 187 7.84 -5.16 -16.74
N GLY A 188 7.13 -5.62 -17.77
CA GLY A 188 6.10 -4.80 -18.42
C GLY A 188 4.91 -4.53 -17.49
N ALA A 189 4.46 -5.56 -16.76
CA ALA A 189 3.37 -5.42 -15.80
C ALA A 189 3.78 -4.60 -14.56
N LYS A 190 5.06 -4.61 -14.15
CA LYS A 190 5.56 -3.73 -13.08
C LYS A 190 5.35 -2.26 -13.42
N GLN A 191 5.77 -1.84 -14.62
CA GLN A 191 5.60 -0.45 -15.05
C GLN A 191 4.14 -0.02 -15.04
N GLU A 192 3.23 -0.86 -15.58
CA GLU A 192 1.79 -0.57 -15.58
C GLU A 192 1.22 -0.43 -14.15
N ILE A 193 1.70 -1.24 -13.20
CA ILE A 193 1.30 -1.14 -11.79
C ILE A 193 1.71 0.23 -11.24
N TYR A 194 2.95 0.66 -11.43
CA TYR A 194 3.42 1.96 -10.92
C TYR A 194 2.74 3.14 -11.59
N ASP A 195 2.46 3.08 -12.89
CA ASP A 195 1.69 4.11 -13.59
C ASP A 195 0.26 4.23 -13.03
N ASN A 196 -0.37 3.10 -12.71
CA ASN A 196 -1.65 3.07 -12.02
C ASN A 196 -1.57 3.71 -10.62
N LEU A 197 -0.51 3.41 -9.84
CA LEU A 197 -0.32 4.02 -8.51
C LEU A 197 -0.14 5.53 -8.60
N LYS A 198 0.64 6.04 -9.55
CA LYS A 198 0.79 7.49 -9.78
C LYS A 198 -0.54 8.15 -10.15
N ARG A 199 -1.35 7.49 -10.99
CA ARG A 199 -2.68 8.00 -11.34
C ARG A 199 -3.61 8.06 -10.13
N LEU A 200 -3.57 7.06 -9.24
CA LEU A 200 -4.35 7.06 -8.01
C LEU A 200 -3.90 8.13 -7.01
N ALA A 201 -2.60 8.31 -6.87
CA ALA A 201 -2.03 9.37 -6.06
C ALA A 201 -2.49 10.76 -6.56
N ALA A 202 -2.48 10.98 -7.87
CA ALA A 202 -3.00 12.21 -8.48
C ALA A 202 -4.51 12.45 -8.20
N GLN A 203 -5.28 11.41 -7.86
CA GLN A 203 -6.66 11.49 -7.42
C GLN A 203 -6.82 11.74 -5.91
N GLY A 204 -5.70 11.91 -5.18
CA GLY A 204 -5.68 12.18 -3.75
C GLY A 204 -5.63 10.94 -2.85
N VAL A 205 -5.43 9.74 -3.40
CA VAL A 205 -5.20 8.52 -2.62
C VAL A 205 -3.80 8.55 -2.05
N GLY A 206 -3.65 8.34 -0.73
CA GLY A 206 -2.34 8.15 -0.12
C GLY A 206 -1.83 6.74 -0.36
N ILE A 207 -0.55 6.59 -0.69
CA ILE A 207 0.05 5.29 -1.01
C ILE A 207 1.32 5.10 -0.21
N ILE A 208 1.45 3.95 0.47
CA ILE A 208 2.70 3.54 1.11
C ILE A 208 3.17 2.23 0.47
N ILE A 209 4.37 2.27 -0.12
CA ILE A 209 5.01 1.11 -0.75
C ILE A 209 6.11 0.60 0.17
N PHE A 210 6.00 -0.63 0.63
CA PHE A 210 7.03 -1.35 1.37
C PHE A 210 7.76 -2.26 0.38
N SER A 211 9.01 -1.94 0.04
CA SER A 211 9.79 -2.74 -0.92
C SER A 211 11.27 -2.73 -0.60
N SER A 212 11.95 -3.80 -1.01
CA SER A 212 13.41 -3.92 -0.99
C SER A 212 14.06 -3.61 -2.35
N GLU A 213 13.26 -3.42 -3.40
CA GLU A 213 13.74 -3.13 -4.76
C GLU A 213 13.97 -1.61 -4.93
N THR A 214 15.19 -1.13 -4.69
CA THR A 214 15.55 0.30 -4.65
C THR A 214 15.23 1.06 -5.93
N ASP A 215 15.48 0.46 -7.09
CA ASP A 215 15.23 1.10 -8.40
C ASP A 215 13.75 1.36 -8.63
N GLU A 216 12.90 0.46 -8.15
CA GLU A 216 11.45 0.64 -8.20
C GLU A 216 11.01 1.79 -7.32
N LEU A 217 11.54 1.89 -6.10
CA LEU A 217 11.22 2.96 -5.16
C LEU A 217 11.65 4.32 -5.70
N LEU A 218 12.85 4.41 -6.30
CA LEU A 218 13.36 5.64 -6.91
C LEU A 218 12.51 6.13 -8.09
N SER A 219 11.88 5.21 -8.83
CA SER A 219 11.04 5.56 -9.98
C SER A 219 9.58 5.87 -9.65
N SER A 220 9.12 5.47 -8.45
CA SER A 220 7.68 5.44 -8.14
C SER A 220 7.27 6.27 -6.94
N SER A 221 8.18 6.72 -6.08
CA SER A 221 7.83 7.42 -4.84
C SER A 221 8.29 8.88 -4.81
N ASP A 222 7.68 9.67 -3.93
CA ASP A 222 8.05 11.08 -3.67
C ASP A 222 9.14 11.15 -2.58
N ARG A 223 9.01 10.35 -1.53
CA ARG A 223 9.96 10.22 -0.40
C ARG A 223 10.19 8.75 -0.07
N ILE A 224 11.35 8.48 0.54
CA ILE A 224 11.75 7.15 0.96
C ILE A 224 12.16 7.18 2.43
N LEU A 225 11.50 6.37 3.26
CA LEU A 225 11.93 6.10 4.63
C LEU A 225 12.77 4.83 4.64
N ILE A 226 13.94 4.89 5.26
CA ILE A 226 14.78 3.71 5.44
C ILE A 226 14.48 3.08 6.79
N MET A 227 14.10 1.81 6.74
CA MET A 227 13.79 1.03 7.93
C MET A 227 14.87 -0.01 8.21
N ARG A 228 15.36 -0.03 9.45
CA ARG A 228 16.35 -0.99 9.94
C ARG A 228 16.02 -1.38 11.37
N GLU A 229 16.07 -2.67 11.68
CA GLU A 229 15.85 -3.23 13.01
C GLU A 229 14.58 -2.67 13.70
N GLY A 230 13.50 -2.56 12.94
CA GLY A 230 12.22 -2.07 13.45
C GLY A 230 12.14 -0.56 13.68
N ARG A 231 13.11 0.23 13.22
CA ARG A 231 13.15 1.70 13.37
C ARG A 231 13.26 2.38 12.02
N ILE A 232 12.71 3.58 11.90
CA ILE A 232 13.03 4.48 10.79
C ILE A 232 14.33 5.18 11.14
N VAL A 233 15.38 4.94 10.33
CA VAL A 233 16.72 5.47 10.56
C VAL A 233 17.05 6.67 9.67
N LYS A 234 16.35 6.83 8.55
CA LYS A 234 16.57 7.94 7.62
C LYS A 234 15.32 8.22 6.79
N GLU A 235 15.14 9.49 6.45
CA GLU A 235 14.19 9.96 5.44
C GLU A 235 14.98 10.60 4.29
N LEU A 236 14.62 10.23 3.05
CA LEU A 236 15.27 10.68 1.83
C LEU A 236 14.22 11.23 0.86
N ILE A 237 14.62 12.24 0.10
CA ILE A 237 13.80 12.79 -0.99
C ILE A 237 14.20 12.05 -2.25
N THR A 238 13.26 11.35 -2.87
CA THR A 238 13.53 10.47 -4.00
C THR A 238 14.28 11.17 -5.13
N ALA A 239 13.90 12.40 -5.50
CA ALA A 239 14.52 13.17 -6.57
C ALA A 239 16.01 13.55 -6.33
N ARG A 240 16.53 13.33 -5.12
CA ARG A 240 17.90 13.68 -4.70
C ARG A 240 18.68 12.47 -4.17
N THR A 241 18.14 11.27 -4.34
CA THR A 241 18.65 10.03 -3.72
C THR A 241 19.12 9.07 -4.78
N SER A 242 20.14 8.28 -4.48
CA SER A 242 20.61 7.18 -5.33
C SER A 242 20.37 5.82 -4.67
N SER A 243 20.46 4.74 -5.47
CA SER A 243 20.36 3.35 -4.97
C SER A 243 21.44 3.03 -3.94
N GLU A 244 22.66 3.59 -4.13
CA GLU A 244 23.79 3.44 -3.21
C GLU A 244 23.49 4.07 -1.86
N GLU A 245 22.87 5.26 -1.85
CA GLU A 245 22.52 5.96 -0.61
C GLU A 245 21.46 5.19 0.19
N ILE A 246 20.43 4.66 -0.49
CA ILE A 246 19.41 3.81 0.13
C ILE A 246 20.07 2.56 0.76
N LEU A 247 20.95 1.90 0.01
CA LEU A 247 21.66 0.71 0.47
C LEU A 247 22.57 1.04 1.66
N HIS A 248 23.30 2.15 1.59
CA HIS A 248 24.17 2.61 2.68
C HIS A 248 23.40 2.70 4.01
N TYR A 249 22.29 3.46 4.06
CA TYR A 249 21.50 3.60 5.27
C TYR A 249 20.78 2.31 5.71
N SER A 250 20.53 1.41 4.76
CA SER A 250 19.91 0.10 5.07
C SER A 250 20.87 -0.86 5.79
N ILE A 251 22.19 -0.69 5.59
CA ILE A 251 23.24 -1.61 6.10
C ILE A 251 24.07 -0.97 7.21
N ALA A 252 24.37 0.35 7.12
CA ALA A 252 25.28 1.03 8.05
C ALA A 252 24.87 0.78 9.51
N ALA A 253 25.86 0.41 10.36
CA ALA A 253 25.64 0.35 11.80
C ALA A 253 25.16 1.71 12.32
N ALA A 254 24.38 1.72 13.40
CA ALA A 254 24.07 2.96 14.10
C ALA A 254 25.40 3.46 14.74
N ASP A 255 25.81 4.67 14.38
CA ASP A 255 26.87 5.40 15.08
C ASP A 255 26.40 5.78 16.49
#